data_074ec2d35bb1d8894f3970c4981dd339
#
_entry.id   074ec2d35bb1d8894f3970c4981dd339
#
_cell.length_a   1.000
_cell.length_b   1.000
_cell.length_c   1.000
_cell.angle_alpha   90.00
_cell.angle_beta   90.00
_cell.angle_gamma   90.00
#
_symmetry.space_group_name_H-M   'P 1'
#
loop_
_entity.id
_entity.type
_entity.pdbx_description
1 polymer ?
#
loop_
_entity_poly.entity_id
_entity_poly.type
_entity_poly.pdbx_seq_one_letter_code
_entity_poly.pdbx_strand_id
1 'polypeptide(L)'
;NEIAPRVHNSGHWTHEGADWSQFDLHVHALAGVPLHALNVHGPTAMVNLIGTPFESAWLQHPGVVHWYGKGVRPGRKLGHANLVADSLEGLRAGLDAWADVLPEGYQTVLDSELGLG
;
A
#
# COMPACT_ATOMS: atom_id res chain seq x y z
N ASN A 1 7.36 7.07 18.25
CA ASN A 1 6.00 7.47 17.91
C ASN A 1 5.92 8.97 17.74
N GLU A 2 5.28 9.41 16.68
CA GLU A 2 5.11 10.82 16.34
C GLU A 2 3.69 11.09 15.85
N ILE A 3 3.29 12.35 15.90
CA ILE A 3 2.07 12.84 15.26
C ILE A 3 2.50 13.74 14.10
N ALA A 4 2.01 13.45 12.91
CA ALA A 4 2.24 14.27 11.74
C ALA A 4 0.91 14.86 11.25
N PRO A 5 0.70 16.19 11.29
CA PRO A 5 -0.52 16.84 10.83
C PRO A 5 -0.54 16.97 9.30
N ARG A 6 -0.38 15.86 8.62
CA ARG A 6 -0.30 15.75 7.16
C ARG A 6 -0.63 14.33 6.73
N VAL A 7 -0.89 14.13 5.44
CA VAL A 7 -0.94 12.80 4.83
C VAL A 7 0.39 12.07 5.04
N HIS A 8 0.33 10.77 5.20
CA HIS A 8 1.49 9.93 5.51
C HIS A 8 1.51 8.67 4.66
N ASN A 9 2.70 8.11 4.45
CA ASN A 9 2.88 6.88 3.69
C ASN A 9 1.99 5.73 4.19
N SER A 10 1.87 5.57 5.50
CA SER A 10 1.05 4.52 6.11
C SER A 10 -0.45 4.65 5.81
N GLY A 11 -0.90 5.78 5.28
CA GLY A 11 -2.30 6.00 4.88
C GLY A 11 -2.60 5.75 3.40
N HIS A 12 -1.61 5.41 2.58
CA HIS A 12 -1.82 5.20 1.14
C HIS A 12 -2.68 3.97 0.81
N TRP A 13 -2.80 3.01 1.72
CA TRP A 13 -3.71 1.87 1.57
C TRP A 13 -5.17 2.29 1.39
N THR A 14 -5.52 3.49 1.86
CA THR A 14 -6.89 4.01 1.80
C THR A 14 -7.37 4.32 0.38
N HIS A 15 -6.46 4.43 -0.61
CA HIS A 15 -6.85 4.65 -2.00
C HIS A 15 -7.76 3.54 -2.53
N GLU A 16 -7.44 2.29 -2.23
CA GLU A 16 -8.20 1.12 -2.66
C GLU A 16 -8.95 0.45 -1.51
N GLY A 17 -8.41 0.54 -0.30
CA GLY A 17 -8.94 -0.16 0.88
C GLY A 17 -10.11 0.53 1.57
N ALA A 18 -10.45 1.76 1.20
CA ALA A 18 -11.52 2.53 1.80
C ALA A 18 -12.28 3.35 0.74
N ASP A 19 -13.50 3.79 1.08
CA ASP A 19 -14.32 4.65 0.23
C ASP A 19 -13.80 6.10 0.15
N TRP A 20 -12.95 6.50 1.09
CA TRP A 20 -12.29 7.81 1.14
C TRP A 20 -10.80 7.64 1.39
N SER A 21 -9.97 8.26 0.55
CA SER A 21 -8.53 8.27 0.77
C SER A 21 -8.14 9.23 1.90
N GLN A 22 -6.92 9.05 2.43
CA GLN A 22 -6.37 10.02 3.38
C GLN A 22 -6.30 11.45 2.79
N PHE A 23 -6.15 11.58 1.47
CA PHE A 23 -6.13 12.89 0.79
C PHE A 23 -7.51 13.52 0.79
N ASP A 24 -8.56 12.76 0.52
CA ASP A 24 -9.94 13.25 0.58
C ASP A 24 -10.25 13.76 1.99
N LEU A 25 -9.95 12.96 3.02
CA LEU A 25 -10.16 13.35 4.42
C LEU A 25 -9.36 14.60 4.80
N HIS A 26 -8.11 14.70 4.35
CA HIS A 26 -7.24 15.84 4.63
C HIS A 26 -7.79 17.13 4.00
N VAL A 27 -8.18 17.09 2.73
CA VAL A 27 -8.74 18.23 2.03
C VAL A 27 -10.06 18.66 2.65
N HIS A 28 -10.95 17.73 3.00
CA HIS A 28 -12.21 18.03 3.68
C HIS A 28 -11.97 18.67 5.05
N ALA A 29 -11.02 18.16 5.82
CA ALA A 29 -10.67 18.73 7.12
C ALA A 29 -10.15 20.18 6.99
N LEU A 30 -9.29 20.46 6.01
CA LEU A 30 -8.76 21.80 5.75
C LEU A 30 -9.85 22.77 5.27
N ALA A 31 -10.79 22.29 4.48
CA ALA A 31 -11.90 23.09 3.96
C ALA A 31 -13.03 23.30 4.98
N GLY A 32 -12.97 22.69 6.15
CA GLY A 32 -14.03 22.72 7.15
C GLY A 32 -15.31 22.00 6.71
N VAL A 33 -15.20 21.08 5.76
CA VAL A 33 -16.30 20.24 5.28
C VAL A 33 -16.47 19.06 6.24
N PRO A 34 -17.70 18.68 6.63
CA PRO A 34 -17.93 17.54 7.51
C PRO A 34 -17.28 16.25 6.98
N LEU A 35 -16.62 15.52 7.87
CA LEU A 35 -16.09 14.21 7.58
C LEU A 35 -17.19 13.15 7.73
N HIS A 36 -17.27 12.23 6.78
CA HIS A 36 -18.18 11.08 6.85
C HIS A 36 -17.50 9.90 7.54
N ALA A 37 -18.29 8.95 7.99
CA ALA A 37 -17.79 7.69 8.49
C ALA A 37 -17.04 6.96 7.35
N LEU A 38 -15.87 6.43 7.68
CA LEU A 38 -15.03 5.69 6.74
C LEU A 38 -15.51 4.24 6.67
N ASN A 39 -15.78 3.77 5.45
CA ASN A 39 -16.03 2.35 5.21
C ASN A 39 -14.77 1.72 4.62
N VAL A 40 -14.30 0.67 5.26
CA VAL A 40 -13.18 -0.14 4.79
C VAL A 40 -13.70 -1.27 3.91
N HIS A 41 -13.11 -1.45 2.73
CA HIS A 41 -13.58 -2.42 1.74
C HIS A 41 -13.25 -3.87 2.11
N GLY A 42 -12.21 -4.08 2.94
CA GLY A 42 -11.76 -5.39 3.38
C GLY A 42 -10.32 -5.35 3.90
N PRO A 43 -9.75 -6.50 4.27
CA PRO A 43 -8.33 -6.59 4.61
C PRO A 43 -7.49 -6.04 3.48
N THR A 44 -6.59 -5.11 3.82
CA THR A 44 -5.79 -4.38 2.84
C THR A 44 -4.34 -4.40 3.26
N ALA A 45 -3.46 -4.65 2.30
CA ALA A 45 -2.01 -4.53 2.47
C ALA A 45 -1.44 -3.49 1.51
N MET A 46 -0.44 -2.78 1.97
CA MET A 46 0.35 -1.86 1.16
C MET A 46 1.80 -2.31 1.17
N VAL A 47 2.35 -2.52 -0.01
CA VAL A 47 3.75 -2.89 -0.21
C VAL A 47 4.51 -1.69 -0.78
N ASN A 48 5.51 -1.20 -0.06
CA ASN A 48 6.36 -0.12 -0.56
C ASN A 48 7.38 -0.66 -1.57
N LEU A 49 7.51 -0.02 -2.71
CA LEU A 49 8.48 -0.34 -3.76
C LEU A 49 9.71 0.57 -3.59
N ILE A 50 10.80 0.00 -3.09
CA ILE A 50 11.98 0.74 -2.64
C ILE A 50 13.22 0.26 -3.41
N GLY A 51 13.94 1.21 -4.03
CA GLY A 51 15.24 0.95 -4.65
C GLY A 51 15.24 0.02 -5.86
N THR A 52 14.07 -0.32 -6.40
CA THR A 52 13.91 -1.27 -7.51
C THR A 52 13.35 -0.59 -8.75
N PRO A 53 13.78 -0.96 -9.97
CA PRO A 53 13.15 -0.49 -11.19
C PRO A 53 11.72 -1.02 -11.30
N PHE A 54 10.92 -0.37 -12.16
CA PHE A 54 9.57 -0.83 -12.46
C PHE A 54 9.63 -2.16 -13.22
N GLU A 55 8.81 -3.11 -12.80
CA GLU A 55 8.66 -4.41 -13.43
C GLU A 55 7.24 -4.60 -13.95
N SER A 56 7.10 -4.84 -15.24
CA SER A 56 5.78 -5.03 -15.87
C SER A 56 5.04 -6.26 -15.33
N ALA A 57 5.76 -7.23 -14.79
CA ALA A 57 5.19 -8.41 -14.14
C ALA A 57 4.24 -8.04 -13.00
N TRP A 58 4.50 -6.94 -12.30
CA TRP A 58 3.64 -6.48 -11.20
C TRP A 58 2.21 -6.19 -11.65
N LEU A 59 2.01 -5.77 -12.90
CA LEU A 59 0.68 -5.46 -13.44
C LEU A 59 -0.17 -6.72 -13.73
N GLN A 60 0.42 -7.89 -13.63
CA GLN A 60 -0.27 -9.17 -13.82
C GLN A 60 -0.76 -9.78 -12.50
N HIS A 61 -0.39 -9.17 -11.38
CA HIS A 61 -0.77 -9.63 -10.03
C HIS A 61 -1.96 -8.84 -9.50
N PRO A 62 -2.72 -9.41 -8.54
CA PRO A 62 -3.81 -8.69 -7.90
C PRO A 62 -3.32 -7.41 -7.23
N GLY A 63 -4.13 -6.37 -7.27
CA GLY A 63 -3.84 -5.09 -6.64
C GLY A 63 -3.61 -3.96 -7.63
N VAL A 64 -3.29 -2.79 -7.09
CA VAL A 64 -3.05 -1.56 -7.85
C VAL A 64 -1.65 -1.04 -7.55
N VAL A 65 -0.88 -0.79 -8.60
CA VAL A 65 0.48 -0.23 -8.50
C VAL A 65 0.42 1.28 -8.70
N HIS A 66 0.92 2.01 -7.72
CA HIS A 66 1.15 3.45 -7.80
C HIS A 66 2.65 3.73 -7.99
N TRP A 67 3.03 4.14 -9.19
CA TRP A 67 4.41 4.42 -9.54
C TRP A 67 4.65 5.93 -9.65
N TYR A 68 5.72 6.43 -9.01
CA TYR A 68 5.92 7.88 -8.85
C TYR A 68 6.76 8.53 -9.95
N GLY A 69 7.28 7.75 -10.91
CA GLY A 69 8.09 8.28 -12.01
C GLY A 69 9.44 8.87 -11.60
N LYS A 70 9.95 8.50 -10.43
CA LYS A 70 11.23 9.00 -9.90
C LYS A 70 12.38 8.13 -10.40
N GLY A 71 13.58 8.72 -10.53
CA GLY A 71 14.81 7.97 -10.84
C GLY A 71 15.14 6.93 -9.76
N VAL A 72 15.52 5.74 -10.18
CA VAL A 72 15.88 4.63 -9.30
C VAL A 72 17.15 4.97 -8.51
N ARG A 73 17.09 4.80 -7.19
CA ARG A 73 18.24 4.92 -6.27
C ARG A 73 18.05 3.95 -5.11
N PRO A 74 19.15 3.37 -4.57
CA PRO A 74 19.08 2.54 -3.37
C PRO A 74 18.35 3.24 -2.22
N GLY A 75 17.46 2.53 -1.54
CA GLY A 75 16.69 3.05 -0.41
C GLY A 75 15.60 4.09 -0.75
N ARG A 76 15.48 4.49 -2.01
CA ARG A 76 14.44 5.46 -2.42
C ARG A 76 13.12 4.77 -2.65
N LYS A 77 12.06 5.29 -2.02
CA LYS A 77 10.69 4.88 -2.31
C LYS A 77 10.28 5.39 -3.70
N LEU A 78 9.93 4.47 -4.58
CA LEU A 78 9.61 4.73 -6.00
C LEU A 78 8.14 4.52 -6.32
N GLY A 79 7.43 3.83 -5.44
CA GLY A 79 6.01 3.53 -5.58
C GLY A 79 5.49 2.71 -4.43
N HIS A 80 4.28 2.24 -4.57
CA HIS A 80 3.68 1.23 -3.70
C HIS A 80 2.64 0.42 -4.47
N ALA A 81 2.31 -0.75 -3.96
CA ALA A 81 1.18 -1.53 -4.41
C ALA A 81 0.19 -1.70 -3.27
N ASN A 82 -1.10 -1.56 -3.57
CA ASN A 82 -2.18 -1.82 -2.63
C ASN A 82 -2.95 -3.07 -3.07
N LEU A 83 -3.16 -3.97 -2.13
CA LEU A 83 -3.96 -5.19 -2.30
C LEU A 83 -5.14 -5.13 -1.34
N VAL A 84 -6.34 -5.34 -1.87
CA VAL A 84 -7.57 -5.48 -1.08
C VAL A 84 -8.12 -6.87 -1.33
N ALA A 85 -8.57 -7.53 -0.29
CA ALA A 85 -9.16 -8.87 -0.38
C ALA A 85 -10.43 -8.98 0.47
N ASP A 86 -11.24 -9.99 0.18
CA ASP A 86 -12.47 -10.26 0.94
C ASP A 86 -12.19 -10.97 2.29
N SER A 87 -10.98 -11.54 2.44
CA SER A 87 -10.57 -12.25 3.64
C SER A 87 -9.05 -12.12 3.87
N LEU A 88 -8.61 -12.39 5.10
CA LEU A 88 -7.18 -12.45 5.43
C LEU A 88 -6.45 -13.56 4.67
N GLU A 89 -7.12 -14.68 4.43
CA GLU A 89 -6.57 -15.78 3.64
C GLU A 89 -6.34 -15.36 2.18
N GLY A 90 -7.32 -14.68 1.58
CA GLY A 90 -7.19 -14.12 0.24
C GLY A 90 -6.10 -13.06 0.15
N LEU A 91 -5.95 -12.21 1.19
CA LEU A 91 -4.88 -11.22 1.24
C LEU A 91 -3.50 -11.89 1.30
N ARG A 92 -3.34 -12.94 2.11
CA ARG A 92 -2.09 -13.71 2.18
C ARG A 92 -1.73 -14.32 0.83
N ALA A 93 -2.69 -15.00 0.19
CA ALA A 93 -2.48 -15.57 -1.14
C ALA A 93 -2.04 -14.51 -2.18
N GLY A 94 -2.63 -13.33 -2.13
CA GLY A 94 -2.24 -12.19 -2.97
C GLY A 94 -0.81 -11.72 -2.67
N LEU A 95 -0.43 -11.62 -1.41
CA LEU A 95 0.93 -11.21 -1.01
C LEU A 95 1.97 -12.28 -1.38
N ASP A 96 1.65 -13.57 -1.24
CA ASP A 96 2.54 -14.65 -1.67
C ASP A 96 2.82 -14.58 -3.18
N ALA A 97 1.79 -14.31 -3.99
CA ALA A 97 1.96 -14.11 -5.41
C ALA A 97 2.86 -12.90 -5.74
N TRP A 98 2.75 -11.81 -4.97
CA TRP A 98 3.63 -10.65 -5.11
C TRP A 98 5.07 -10.94 -4.70
N ALA A 99 5.28 -11.76 -3.67
CA ALA A 99 6.62 -12.12 -3.19
C ALA A 99 7.48 -12.77 -4.28
N ASP A 100 6.86 -13.53 -5.18
CA ASP A 100 7.55 -14.20 -6.29
C ASP A 100 8.12 -13.22 -7.33
N VAL A 101 7.60 -12.00 -7.41
CA VAL A 101 8.00 -10.98 -8.40
C VAL A 101 8.66 -9.75 -7.77
N LEU A 102 8.77 -9.71 -6.45
CA LEU A 102 9.49 -8.68 -5.73
C LEU A 102 10.97 -9.05 -5.55
N PRO A 103 11.88 -8.06 -5.41
CA PRO A 103 13.29 -8.33 -5.11
C PRO A 103 13.47 -9.14 -3.83
N GLU A 104 14.63 -9.82 -3.72
CA GLU A 104 15.03 -10.51 -2.49
C GLU A 104 14.93 -9.59 -1.26
N GLY A 105 14.51 -10.16 -0.14
CA GLY A 105 14.30 -9.45 1.12
C GLY A 105 12.86 -9.04 1.40
N TYR A 106 12.02 -8.90 0.39
CA TYR A 106 10.60 -8.61 0.61
C TYR A 106 9.87 -9.79 1.28
N GLN A 107 10.20 -11.03 0.92
CA GLN A 107 9.60 -12.22 1.52
C GLN A 107 9.78 -12.23 3.04
N THR A 108 10.99 -11.96 3.52
CA THR A 108 11.28 -11.93 4.97
C THR A 108 10.43 -10.87 5.69
N VAL A 109 10.24 -9.70 5.08
CA VAL A 109 9.42 -8.64 5.66
C VAL A 109 7.94 -9.06 5.67
N LEU A 110 7.43 -9.61 4.58
CA LEU A 110 6.05 -10.08 4.49
C LEU A 110 5.77 -11.18 5.52
N ASP A 111 6.68 -12.13 5.67
CA ASP A 111 6.56 -13.22 6.64
C ASP A 111 6.51 -12.68 8.08
N SER A 112 7.34 -11.68 8.41
CA SER A 112 7.38 -11.07 9.75
C SER A 112 6.11 -10.28 10.06
N GLU A 113 5.61 -9.48 9.13
CA GLU A 113 4.42 -8.64 9.32
C GLU A 113 3.13 -9.48 9.37
N LEU A 114 3.09 -10.59 8.66
CA LEU A 114 1.96 -11.51 8.68
C LEU A 114 2.01 -12.53 9.84
N GLY A 115 3.05 -12.50 10.66
CA GLY A 115 3.23 -13.42 11.76
C GLY A 115 3.51 -14.87 11.32
N LEU A 116 4.13 -15.05 10.15
CA LEU A 116 4.49 -16.34 9.57
C LEU A 116 5.96 -16.72 9.85
N GLY A 117 6.66 -15.86 10.55
CA GLY A 117 8.06 -16.06 10.97
C GLY A 117 8.20 -17.01 12.15
#